data_fb1bdc20015ee10d8054544cff0a5f83
#
_entry.id   fb1bdc20015ee10d8054544cff0a5f83
#
_cell.length_a   1.000
_cell.length_b   1.000
_cell.length_c   1.000
_cell.angle_alpha   90.00
_cell.angle_beta   90.00
_cell.angle_gamma   90.00
#
_symmetry.space_group_name_H-M   'P 1'
#
loop_
_entity.id
_entity.type
_entity.pdbx_description
1 polymer ?
#
loop_
_entity_poly.entity_id
_entity_poly.type
_entity_poly.pdbx_seq_one_letter_code
_entity_poly.pdbx_strand_id
1 'polypeptide(L)'
;MDMRLPIIISAGLLLSFGLNLPVMSKSPVEIAQSPTSKNLNLRRLKFNRNLWNQQNISNYRYTVSNSCFCIGDARGPVVIEVRNGQTTSITSVATGKPVNPEFFQNYNTIPKLFDVIQDAINRKAFSLDVQYSARFGYPTQINIDYNSQIADEEKYLTIENFKVIK
;
A
#
# COMPACT_ATOMS: atom_id res chain seq x y z
N MET A 1 94.84 -8.18 -4.27
CA MET A 1 94.18 -9.36 -4.95
C MET A 1 92.63 -9.16 -4.67
N ASP A 2 92.00 -8.37 -5.53
CA ASP A 2 90.59 -8.02 -5.39
C ASP A 2 89.74 -8.88 -6.32
N MET A 3 88.96 -9.75 -5.77
CA MET A 3 88.09 -10.64 -6.51
C MET A 3 86.64 -10.07 -6.46
N ARG A 4 86.26 -9.38 -7.55
CA ARG A 4 84.89 -8.84 -7.71
C ARG A 4 84.01 -9.88 -8.33
N LEU A 5 82.99 -10.30 -7.61
CA LEU A 5 81.89 -11.16 -8.13
C LEU A 5 80.91 -10.31 -8.93
N PRO A 6 80.39 -10.75 -10.06
CA PRO A 6 79.32 -10.05 -10.76
C PRO A 6 77.94 -10.36 -10.15
N ILE A 7 77.15 -9.34 -9.94
CA ILE A 7 75.76 -9.44 -9.53
C ILE A 7 74.92 -9.69 -10.78
N ILE A 8 74.27 -10.87 -10.80
CA ILE A 8 73.29 -11.20 -11.84
C ILE A 8 71.90 -10.67 -11.37
N ILE A 9 71.40 -9.62 -12.04
CA ILE A 9 70.03 -9.14 -11.85
C ILE A 9 69.12 -9.91 -12.78
N SER A 10 68.33 -10.86 -12.23
CA SER A 10 67.30 -11.52 -12.99
C SER A 10 65.99 -10.71 -12.88
N ALA A 11 65.60 -10.09 -13.99
CA ALA A 11 64.33 -9.44 -14.13
C ALA A 11 63.19 -10.45 -14.24
N GLY A 12 62.43 -10.65 -13.15
CA GLY A 12 61.24 -11.46 -13.15
C GLY A 12 60.07 -10.70 -13.77
N LEU A 13 59.64 -11.16 -14.94
CA LEU A 13 58.44 -10.64 -15.63
C LEU A 13 57.20 -11.23 -14.96
N LEU A 14 56.52 -10.44 -14.11
CA LEU A 14 55.23 -10.82 -13.52
C LEU A 14 54.11 -10.58 -14.54
N LEU A 15 53.66 -11.64 -15.22
CA LEU A 15 52.42 -11.62 -16.01
C LEU A 15 51.21 -11.69 -15.06
N SER A 16 50.62 -10.53 -14.76
CA SER A 16 49.34 -10.46 -14.07
C SER A 16 48.20 -10.81 -15.02
N PHE A 17 47.70 -12.05 -14.96
CA PHE A 17 46.45 -12.41 -15.58
C PHE A 17 45.30 -11.78 -14.79
N GLY A 18 44.75 -10.69 -15.30
CA GLY A 18 43.51 -10.12 -14.82
C GLY A 18 42.36 -11.05 -15.15
N LEU A 19 41.84 -11.76 -14.16
CA LEU A 19 40.58 -12.49 -14.28
C LEU A 19 39.44 -11.48 -14.31
N ASN A 20 39.01 -11.05 -15.49
CA ASN A 20 37.75 -10.34 -15.70
C ASN A 20 36.61 -11.33 -15.46
N LEU A 21 36.14 -11.45 -14.20
CA LEU A 21 34.89 -12.11 -13.90
C LEU A 21 33.75 -11.21 -14.38
N PRO A 22 32.81 -11.71 -15.20
CA PRO A 22 31.65 -10.94 -15.56
C PRO A 22 30.85 -10.65 -14.28
N VAL A 23 30.78 -9.37 -13.90
CA VAL A 23 29.84 -8.90 -12.89
C VAL A 23 28.44 -9.11 -13.46
N MET A 24 27.79 -10.19 -13.07
CA MET A 24 26.36 -10.36 -13.32
C MET A 24 25.63 -9.30 -12.50
N SER A 25 25.31 -8.20 -13.16
CA SER A 25 24.34 -7.24 -12.66
C SER A 25 23.01 -7.98 -12.51
N LYS A 26 22.67 -8.34 -11.28
CA LYS A 26 21.31 -8.80 -10.98
C LYS A 26 20.40 -7.61 -11.22
N SER A 27 19.60 -7.69 -12.28
CA SER A 27 18.47 -6.77 -12.47
C SER A 27 17.65 -6.74 -11.19
N PRO A 28 17.14 -5.56 -10.75
CA PRO A 28 16.22 -5.51 -9.63
C PRO A 28 15.09 -6.50 -9.90
N VAL A 29 14.92 -7.46 -9.02
CA VAL A 29 13.76 -8.37 -9.11
C VAL A 29 12.55 -7.51 -8.84
N GLU A 30 11.82 -7.18 -9.88
CA GLU A 30 10.51 -6.56 -9.81
C GLU A 30 9.60 -7.54 -9.05
N ILE A 31 9.34 -7.25 -7.77
CA ILE A 31 8.47 -8.07 -6.92
C ILE A 31 7.02 -7.71 -7.26
N ALA A 32 6.60 -8.03 -8.49
CA ALA A 32 5.19 -8.07 -8.82
C ALA A 32 4.48 -9.07 -7.90
N GLN A 33 3.25 -8.76 -7.48
CA GLN A 33 2.49 -9.69 -6.64
C GLN A 33 2.46 -11.08 -7.27
N SER A 34 2.97 -12.07 -6.53
CA SER A 34 2.91 -13.44 -7.01
C SER A 34 1.44 -13.87 -7.17
N PRO A 35 1.12 -14.81 -8.08
CA PRO A 35 -0.24 -15.35 -8.22
C PRO A 35 -0.83 -15.84 -6.89
N THR A 36 0.02 -16.27 -5.95
CA THR A 36 -0.36 -16.71 -4.61
C THR A 36 -0.84 -15.54 -3.74
N SER A 37 -0.17 -14.38 -3.79
CA SER A 37 -0.57 -13.20 -2.99
C SER A 37 -1.90 -12.61 -3.49
N LYS A 38 -2.12 -12.56 -4.79
CA LYS A 38 -3.41 -12.13 -5.36
C LYS A 38 -4.57 -13.01 -4.92
N ASN A 39 -4.39 -14.33 -4.94
CA ASN A 39 -5.39 -15.28 -4.47
C ASN A 39 -5.67 -15.11 -2.97
N LEU A 40 -4.64 -14.85 -2.19
CA LEU A 40 -4.78 -14.59 -0.76
C LEU A 40 -5.59 -13.30 -0.50
N ASN A 41 -5.27 -12.20 -1.17
CA ASN A 41 -5.99 -10.94 -1.03
C ASN A 41 -7.47 -11.08 -1.43
N LEU A 42 -7.77 -11.80 -2.51
CA LEU A 42 -9.14 -12.06 -2.92
C LEU A 42 -9.91 -12.91 -1.90
N ARG A 43 -9.27 -13.93 -1.31
CA ARG A 43 -9.90 -14.76 -0.26
C ARG A 43 -10.15 -13.94 1.01
N ARG A 44 -9.19 -13.13 1.46
CA ARG A 44 -9.33 -12.24 2.61
C ARG A 44 -10.45 -11.21 2.40
N LEU A 45 -10.49 -10.59 1.21
CA LEU A 45 -11.57 -9.67 0.84
C LEU A 45 -12.94 -10.33 0.93
N LYS A 46 -13.13 -11.49 0.29
CA LYS A 46 -14.41 -12.22 0.31
C LYS A 46 -14.85 -12.59 1.72
N PHE A 47 -13.92 -13.12 2.52
CA PHE A 47 -14.20 -13.50 3.91
C PHE A 47 -14.66 -12.29 4.73
N ASN A 48 -13.92 -11.20 4.69
CA ASN A 48 -14.19 -10.01 5.50
C ASN A 48 -15.43 -9.25 5.03
N ARG A 49 -15.69 -9.18 3.71
CA ARG A 49 -16.93 -8.62 3.15
C ARG A 49 -18.14 -9.43 3.61
N ASN A 50 -18.05 -10.77 3.62
CA ASN A 50 -19.13 -11.61 4.13
C ASN A 50 -19.35 -11.41 5.64
N LEU A 51 -18.28 -11.31 6.43
CA LEU A 51 -18.36 -11.03 7.87
C LEU A 51 -19.06 -9.69 8.13
N TRP A 52 -18.72 -8.63 7.37
CA TRP A 52 -19.41 -7.34 7.45
C TRP A 52 -20.89 -7.45 7.09
N ASN A 53 -21.20 -8.10 5.99
CA ASN A 53 -22.59 -8.23 5.51
C ASN A 53 -23.49 -8.97 6.52
N GLN A 54 -22.95 -9.98 7.21
CA GLN A 54 -23.68 -10.72 8.25
C GLN A 54 -24.05 -9.87 9.46
N GLN A 55 -23.37 -8.74 9.70
CA GLN A 55 -23.68 -7.83 10.81
C GLN A 55 -24.98 -7.05 10.60
N ASN A 56 -25.45 -6.88 9.35
CA ASN A 56 -26.62 -6.10 8.98
C ASN A 56 -26.57 -4.65 9.53
N ILE A 57 -25.36 -4.05 9.62
CA ILE A 57 -25.14 -2.71 10.13
C ILE A 57 -25.38 -1.72 9.00
N SER A 58 -26.41 -0.89 9.13
CA SER A 58 -26.77 0.16 8.16
C SER A 58 -26.57 1.58 8.70
N ASN A 59 -26.47 1.73 10.04
CA ASN A 59 -26.27 3.01 10.71
C ASN A 59 -24.95 2.97 11.48
N TYR A 60 -24.00 3.80 11.06
CA TYR A 60 -22.67 3.84 11.68
C TYR A 60 -21.93 5.13 11.35
N ARG A 61 -20.89 5.40 12.08
CA ARG A 61 -19.92 6.44 11.75
C ARG A 61 -18.50 5.91 11.90
N TYR A 62 -17.58 6.52 11.19
CA TYR A 62 -16.14 6.22 11.29
C TYR A 62 -15.33 7.45 10.88
N THR A 63 -14.06 7.45 11.24
CA THR A 63 -13.09 8.44 10.77
C THR A 63 -12.31 7.85 9.62
N VAL A 64 -12.11 8.58 8.53
CA VAL A 64 -11.20 8.20 7.45
C VAL A 64 -10.16 9.27 7.20
N SER A 65 -8.92 8.83 7.04
CA SER A 65 -7.79 9.63 6.58
C SER A 65 -7.28 9.05 5.27
N ASN A 66 -6.92 9.93 4.33
CA ASN A 66 -6.32 9.56 3.05
C ASN A 66 -4.95 10.23 2.93
N SER A 67 -3.88 9.47 3.05
CA SER A 67 -2.54 9.97 2.79
C SER A 67 -2.26 9.92 1.31
N CYS A 68 -2.35 11.06 0.64
CA CYS A 68 -2.20 11.22 -0.81
C CYS A 68 -1.50 12.55 -1.14
N PHE A 69 -1.01 12.66 -2.35
CA PHE A 69 -0.51 13.90 -2.92
C PHE A 69 -1.69 14.78 -3.41
N CYS A 70 -2.61 15.11 -2.49
CA CYS A 70 -3.84 15.82 -2.79
C CYS A 70 -4.01 17.06 -1.89
N ILE A 71 -4.98 17.91 -2.20
CA ILE A 71 -5.30 19.09 -1.39
C ILE A 71 -5.70 18.73 0.04
N GLY A 72 -5.45 19.63 1.01
CA GLY A 72 -5.64 19.37 2.44
C GLY A 72 -6.99 18.78 2.80
N ASP A 73 -8.09 19.32 2.26
CA ASP A 73 -9.45 18.84 2.54
C ASP A 73 -9.73 17.41 2.07
N ALA A 74 -9.03 16.95 1.01
CA ALA A 74 -9.16 15.59 0.49
C ALA A 74 -8.36 14.54 1.31
N ARG A 75 -7.46 14.98 2.19
CA ARG A 75 -6.67 14.09 3.06
C ARG A 75 -7.44 13.64 4.29
N GLY A 76 -8.32 14.49 4.82
CA GLY A 76 -8.94 14.29 6.12
C GLY A 76 -7.99 14.65 7.28
N PRO A 77 -8.18 14.08 8.48
CA PRO A 77 -9.24 13.13 8.83
C PRO A 77 -10.63 13.73 8.80
N VAL A 78 -11.58 12.96 8.33
CA VAL A 78 -12.99 13.31 8.34
C VAL A 78 -13.83 12.28 9.07
N VAL A 79 -14.87 12.71 9.76
CA VAL A 79 -15.91 11.82 10.28
C VAL A 79 -16.98 11.67 9.21
N ILE A 80 -17.26 10.43 8.84
CA ILE A 80 -18.33 10.06 7.91
C ILE A 80 -19.46 9.41 8.71
N GLU A 81 -20.66 9.93 8.58
CA GLU A 81 -21.87 9.34 9.14
C GLU A 81 -22.71 8.70 8.02
N VAL A 82 -23.12 7.46 8.27
CA VAL A 82 -23.93 6.66 7.36
C VAL A 82 -25.22 6.29 8.07
N ARG A 83 -26.37 6.55 7.42
CA ARG A 83 -27.72 6.18 7.86
C ARG A 83 -28.41 5.39 6.75
N ASN A 84 -29.04 4.29 7.12
CA ASN A 84 -29.72 3.40 6.16
C ASN A 84 -28.80 3.00 4.97
N GLY A 85 -27.49 2.80 5.25
CA GLY A 85 -26.51 2.45 4.23
C GLY A 85 -26.05 3.60 3.32
N GLN A 86 -26.53 4.82 3.54
CA GLN A 86 -26.20 6.01 2.74
C GLN A 86 -25.44 7.04 3.59
N THR A 87 -24.45 7.68 2.99
CA THR A 87 -23.70 8.78 3.64
C THR A 87 -24.62 9.98 3.84
N THR A 88 -24.75 10.42 5.08
CA THR A 88 -25.57 11.60 5.46
C THR A 88 -24.73 12.83 5.76
N SER A 89 -23.49 12.65 6.25
CA SER A 89 -22.58 13.77 6.49
C SER A 89 -21.11 13.36 6.36
N ILE A 90 -20.28 14.32 5.96
CA ILE A 90 -18.82 14.21 5.98
C ILE A 90 -18.30 15.51 6.59
N THR A 91 -17.62 15.39 7.74
CA THR A 91 -17.22 16.55 8.55
C THR A 91 -15.74 16.47 8.88
N SER A 92 -14.98 17.54 8.66
CA SER A 92 -13.57 17.64 9.05
C SER A 92 -13.39 17.47 10.55
N VAL A 93 -12.50 16.59 10.98
CA VAL A 93 -12.14 16.43 12.41
C VAL A 93 -11.50 17.70 12.95
N ALA A 94 -10.67 18.37 12.13
CA ALA A 94 -9.91 19.55 12.55
C ALA A 94 -10.81 20.79 12.76
N THR A 95 -11.82 20.98 11.90
CA THR A 95 -12.63 22.21 11.90
C THR A 95 -14.06 22.04 12.36
N GLY A 96 -14.56 20.80 12.42
CA GLY A 96 -15.96 20.50 12.67
C GLY A 96 -16.92 20.92 11.53
N LYS A 97 -16.39 21.39 10.41
CA LYS A 97 -17.19 21.87 9.27
C LYS A 97 -17.40 20.79 8.21
N PRO A 98 -18.51 20.85 7.47
CA PRO A 98 -18.71 19.98 6.32
C PRO A 98 -17.59 20.15 5.28
N VAL A 99 -17.19 19.05 4.63
CA VAL A 99 -16.25 19.04 3.51
C VAL A 99 -16.95 18.61 2.22
N ASN A 100 -16.35 18.94 1.07
CA ASN A 100 -16.90 18.51 -0.22
C ASN A 100 -16.96 16.97 -0.29
N PRO A 101 -18.16 16.37 -0.43
CA PRO A 101 -18.34 14.92 -0.43
C PRO A 101 -17.68 14.23 -1.64
N GLU A 102 -17.41 14.94 -2.73
CA GLU A 102 -16.74 14.39 -3.91
C GLU A 102 -15.35 13.85 -3.60
N PHE A 103 -14.62 14.47 -2.66
CA PHE A 103 -13.30 13.99 -2.24
C PHE A 103 -13.31 12.59 -1.63
N PHE A 104 -14.47 12.19 -1.10
CA PHE A 104 -14.63 10.92 -0.37
C PHE A 104 -15.59 9.95 -1.03
N GLN A 105 -16.07 10.23 -2.23
CA GLN A 105 -17.13 9.45 -2.89
C GLN A 105 -16.80 7.95 -3.03
N ASN A 106 -15.52 7.58 -3.13
CA ASN A 106 -15.06 6.20 -3.29
C ASN A 106 -14.86 5.46 -1.95
N TYR A 107 -14.95 6.14 -0.80
CA TYR A 107 -14.73 5.55 0.53
C TYR A 107 -15.65 6.12 1.61
N ASN A 108 -16.79 6.65 1.20
CA ASN A 108 -17.77 7.25 2.10
C ASN A 108 -18.80 6.25 2.69
N THR A 109 -18.62 4.95 2.43
CA THR A 109 -19.31 3.84 3.10
C THR A 109 -18.39 2.64 3.21
N ILE A 110 -18.62 1.75 4.19
CA ILE A 110 -17.84 0.51 4.31
C ILE A 110 -17.93 -0.38 3.06
N PRO A 111 -19.09 -0.59 2.41
CA PRO A 111 -19.15 -1.29 1.13
C PRO A 111 -18.22 -0.74 0.05
N LYS A 112 -18.12 0.59 -0.07
CA LYS A 112 -17.22 1.22 -1.04
C LYS A 112 -15.74 1.00 -0.73
N LEU A 113 -15.35 0.90 0.54
CA LEU A 113 -13.98 0.51 0.90
C LEU A 113 -13.62 -0.89 0.38
N PHE A 114 -14.55 -1.84 0.44
CA PHE A 114 -14.36 -3.15 -0.17
C PHE A 114 -14.28 -3.08 -1.69
N ASP A 115 -15.01 -2.16 -2.32
CA ASP A 115 -14.95 -1.97 -3.78
C ASP A 115 -13.60 -1.40 -4.22
N VAL A 116 -12.99 -0.49 -3.45
CA VAL A 116 -11.62 0.00 -3.68
C VAL A 116 -10.61 -1.16 -3.66
N ILE A 117 -10.72 -2.07 -2.69
CA ILE A 117 -9.84 -3.24 -2.60
C ILE A 117 -10.06 -4.19 -3.78
N GLN A 118 -11.34 -4.41 -4.17
CA GLN A 118 -11.68 -5.25 -5.32
C GLN A 118 -11.11 -4.66 -6.62
N ASP A 119 -11.21 -3.33 -6.81
CA ASP A 119 -10.61 -2.63 -7.95
C ASP A 119 -9.10 -2.84 -8.02
N ALA A 120 -8.40 -2.66 -6.91
CA ALA A 120 -6.95 -2.90 -6.84
C ALA A 120 -6.56 -4.34 -7.23
N ILE A 121 -7.35 -5.34 -6.78
CA ILE A 121 -7.15 -6.75 -7.18
C ILE A 121 -7.39 -6.94 -8.68
N ASN A 122 -8.45 -6.35 -9.22
CA ASN A 122 -8.84 -6.48 -10.63
C ASN A 122 -7.81 -5.82 -11.56
N ARG A 123 -7.34 -4.64 -11.19
CA ARG A 123 -6.30 -3.89 -11.92
C ARG A 123 -4.90 -4.47 -11.74
N LYS A 124 -4.74 -5.51 -10.90
CA LYS A 124 -3.45 -6.15 -10.60
C LYS A 124 -2.46 -5.12 -10.03
N ALA A 125 -2.89 -4.34 -9.02
CA ALA A 125 -2.04 -3.38 -8.35
C ALA A 125 -0.68 -4.02 -8.01
N PHE A 126 0.40 -3.25 -8.14
CA PHE A 126 1.77 -3.71 -7.85
C PHE A 126 1.88 -4.19 -6.40
N SER A 127 1.35 -3.40 -5.45
CA SER A 127 1.25 -3.79 -4.05
C SER A 127 -0.16 -3.55 -3.52
N LEU A 128 -0.64 -4.46 -2.67
CA LEU A 128 -1.90 -4.34 -1.95
C LEU A 128 -1.74 -4.98 -0.57
N ASP A 129 -1.77 -4.15 0.46
CA ASP A 129 -1.84 -4.59 1.85
C ASP A 129 -3.11 -4.03 2.51
N VAL A 130 -3.88 -4.92 3.15
CA VAL A 130 -5.14 -4.57 3.79
C VAL A 130 -5.24 -5.20 5.16
N GLN A 131 -5.57 -4.38 6.16
CA GLN A 131 -5.93 -4.83 7.49
C GLN A 131 -7.45 -4.74 7.67
N TYR A 132 -8.01 -5.64 8.47
CA TYR A 132 -9.44 -5.74 8.69
C TYR A 132 -9.75 -5.84 10.18
N SER A 133 -10.89 -5.29 10.58
CA SER A 133 -11.44 -5.48 11.92
C SER A 133 -11.78 -6.96 12.14
N ALA A 134 -11.17 -7.58 13.13
CA ALA A 134 -11.45 -8.98 13.47
C ALA A 134 -12.92 -9.21 13.89
N ARG A 135 -13.56 -8.20 14.48
CA ARG A 135 -14.94 -8.29 14.97
C ARG A 135 -15.98 -8.10 13.87
N PHE A 136 -15.78 -7.11 13.00
CA PHE A 136 -16.80 -6.65 12.06
C PHE A 136 -16.43 -6.88 10.59
N GLY A 137 -15.19 -7.21 10.30
CA GLY A 137 -14.70 -7.47 8.95
C GLY A 137 -14.42 -6.22 8.10
N TYR A 138 -14.81 -5.00 8.51
CA TYR A 138 -14.52 -3.81 7.70
C TYR A 138 -13.02 -3.52 7.61
N PRO A 139 -12.53 -2.94 6.51
CA PRO A 139 -11.12 -2.56 6.38
C PRO A 139 -10.75 -1.47 7.38
N THR A 140 -9.64 -1.65 8.11
CA THR A 140 -9.08 -0.65 9.04
C THR A 140 -7.90 0.09 8.43
N GLN A 141 -7.21 -0.54 7.47
CA GLN A 141 -6.14 0.07 6.70
C GLN A 141 -6.16 -0.50 5.28
N ILE A 142 -5.94 0.35 4.28
CA ILE A 142 -5.85 -0.04 2.88
C ILE A 142 -4.66 0.70 2.28
N ASN A 143 -3.62 -0.04 1.91
CA ASN A 143 -2.43 0.47 1.23
C ASN A 143 -2.39 -0.14 -0.17
N ILE A 144 -2.41 0.72 -1.18
CA ILE A 144 -2.39 0.33 -2.59
C ILE A 144 -1.28 1.10 -3.29
N ASP A 145 -0.45 0.39 -4.01
CA ASP A 145 0.45 0.93 -5.02
C ASP A 145 0.06 0.30 -6.36
N TYR A 146 -0.36 1.11 -7.31
CA TYR A 146 -0.76 0.61 -8.63
C TYR A 146 0.42 0.40 -9.57
N ASN A 147 1.51 1.19 -9.40
CA ASN A 147 2.69 1.13 -10.25
C ASN A 147 3.93 1.64 -9.51
N SER A 148 4.87 0.76 -9.20
CA SER A 148 6.11 1.08 -8.48
C SER A 148 7.00 2.14 -9.12
N GLN A 149 6.73 2.52 -10.37
CA GLN A 149 7.49 3.54 -11.11
C GLN A 149 6.85 4.93 -11.07
N ILE A 150 5.63 5.05 -10.51
CA ILE A 150 4.86 6.30 -10.46
C ILE A 150 4.55 6.63 -9.00
N ALA A 151 5.21 7.66 -8.47
CA ALA A 151 5.15 8.01 -7.05
C ALA A 151 3.78 8.56 -6.57
N ASP A 152 2.91 9.02 -7.46
CA ASP A 152 1.67 9.74 -7.09
C ASP A 152 0.39 8.88 -7.20
N GLU A 153 0.52 7.59 -7.55
CA GLU A 153 -0.62 6.65 -7.66
C GLU A 153 -0.88 5.86 -6.38
N GLU A 154 -0.07 6.05 -5.37
CA GLU A 154 -0.19 5.38 -4.09
C GLU A 154 -1.42 5.89 -3.32
N LYS A 155 -2.09 4.98 -2.64
CA LYS A 155 -3.26 5.28 -1.82
C LYS A 155 -3.13 4.62 -0.46
N TYR A 156 -3.17 5.45 0.59
CA TYR A 156 -3.08 5.00 1.98
C TYR A 156 -4.31 5.49 2.74
N LEU A 157 -5.25 4.58 2.99
CA LEU A 157 -6.46 4.88 3.76
C LEU A 157 -6.34 4.27 5.15
N THR A 158 -6.67 5.07 6.16
CA THR A 158 -6.80 4.62 7.55
C THR A 158 -8.23 4.85 8.01
N ILE A 159 -8.87 3.82 8.57
CA ILE A 159 -10.25 3.82 9.04
C ILE A 159 -10.26 3.55 10.54
N GLU A 160 -10.72 4.53 11.31
CA GLU A 160 -10.68 4.53 12.76
C GLU A 160 -12.03 4.93 13.37
N ASN A 161 -12.13 4.82 14.69
CA ASN A 161 -13.26 5.30 15.49
C ASN A 161 -14.63 4.81 14.99
N PHE A 162 -14.66 3.57 14.43
CA PHE A 162 -15.90 2.97 13.97
C PHE A 162 -16.88 2.79 15.12
N LYS A 163 -18.11 3.23 14.92
CA LYS A 163 -19.18 3.15 15.90
C LYS A 163 -20.53 2.91 15.23
N VAL A 164 -21.21 1.85 15.65
CA VAL A 164 -22.63 1.66 15.31
C VAL A 164 -23.43 2.73 16.02
N ILE A 165 -24.38 3.33 15.34
CA ILE A 165 -25.28 4.38 15.86
C ILE A 165 -26.73 3.93 15.70
N LYS A 166 -27.59 4.43 16.57
CA LYS A 166 -29.04 4.15 16.56
C LYS A 166 -29.76 5.06 15.57
#